data_e374a47a80f299fab650a0ad39bb011c
#
_entry.id   e374a47a80f299fab650a0ad39bb011c
#
_cell.length_a   1.000
_cell.length_b   1.000
_cell.length_c   1.000
_cell.angle_alpha   90.00
_cell.angle_beta   90.00
_cell.angle_gamma   90.00
#
_symmetry.space_group_name_H-M   'P 1'
#
loop_
_entity.id
_entity.type
_entity.pdbx_description
1 polymer ?
#
loop_
_entity_poly.entity_id
_entity_poly.type
_entity_poly.pdbx_seq_one_letter_code
_entity_poly.pdbx_strand_id
1 'polypeptide(L)'
;MPFLCCLFTMLAAQEKTNEAQQPEGPQTEFVMQLRVTLDAPYTVGETPHGRRTVIPITGGTFQGPLLKGTILSGGADWQLAKGNRTEVEAIYSIKTDDGVYIHIRNTGIISTDKDAQGNPSFYFRCAPKFEAPEDSKYAWLNNALFLCAPSFSADFKGIVLNVWKVK
;
A
#
# COMPACT_ATOMS: atom_id res chain seq x y z
N MET A 1 -1.11 74.92 38.52
CA MET A 1 -1.00 73.52 38.95
C MET A 1 -1.31 72.61 37.71
N PRO A 2 -0.30 71.98 37.09
CA PRO A 2 -0.55 71.09 35.96
C PRO A 2 -0.72 69.63 36.43
N PHE A 3 -1.78 68.99 35.93
CA PHE A 3 -2.07 67.62 36.11
C PHE A 3 -1.11 66.76 35.26
N LEU A 4 -0.37 65.90 35.93
CA LEU A 4 0.53 64.94 35.33
C LEU A 4 -0.28 63.64 34.99
N CYS A 5 -0.55 63.41 33.69
CA CYS A 5 -1.21 62.20 33.19
C CYS A 5 -0.17 61.08 32.98
N CYS A 6 -0.11 60.12 33.89
CA CYS A 6 0.71 58.91 33.72
C CYS A 6 0.05 57.95 32.70
N LEU A 7 0.62 57.89 31.50
CA LEU A 7 0.30 56.79 30.54
C LEU A 7 1.00 55.50 31.00
N PHE A 8 0.22 54.54 31.45
CA PHE A 8 0.68 53.17 31.62
C PHE A 8 0.61 52.47 30.28
N THR A 9 1.74 52.27 29.63
CA THR A 9 1.87 51.37 28.46
C THR A 9 1.94 49.93 28.94
N MET A 10 0.85 49.18 28.78
CA MET A 10 0.85 47.73 28.96
C MET A 10 1.60 47.08 27.80
N LEU A 11 2.79 46.57 28.09
CA LEU A 11 3.56 45.73 27.17
C LEU A 11 2.95 44.32 27.22
N ALA A 12 2.09 43.99 26.26
CA ALA A 12 1.60 42.61 26.08
C ALA A 12 2.76 41.75 25.55
N ALA A 13 3.33 40.92 26.41
CA ALA A 13 4.24 39.87 26.00
C ALA A 13 3.45 38.83 25.17
N GLN A 14 3.68 38.80 23.85
CA GLN A 14 3.21 37.69 23.01
C GLN A 14 4.03 36.44 23.36
N GLU A 15 3.43 35.53 24.11
CA GLU A 15 3.92 34.16 24.21
C GLU A 15 3.89 33.54 22.80
N LYS A 16 5.07 33.38 22.21
CA LYS A 16 5.24 32.51 21.03
C LYS A 16 4.97 31.07 21.50
N THR A 17 3.77 30.58 21.25
CA THR A 17 3.50 29.14 21.30
C THR A 17 4.43 28.45 20.31
N ASN A 18 5.39 27.72 20.85
CA ASN A 18 6.30 26.87 20.08
C ASN A 18 5.47 25.65 19.59
N GLU A 19 4.74 25.80 18.50
CA GLU A 19 4.13 24.66 17.84
C GLU A 19 5.27 23.71 17.45
N ALA A 20 5.35 22.57 18.13
CA ALA A 20 6.30 21.53 17.82
C ALA A 20 6.09 21.14 16.34
N GLN A 21 7.07 21.47 15.51
CA GLN A 21 7.04 21.18 14.08
C GLN A 21 6.87 19.68 13.90
N GLN A 22 5.75 19.26 13.30
CA GLN A 22 5.52 17.84 13.02
C GLN A 22 6.64 17.30 12.12
N PRO A 23 7.25 16.14 12.45
CA PRO A 23 8.29 15.57 11.60
C PRO A 23 7.72 15.26 10.21
N GLU A 24 8.52 15.49 9.17
CA GLU A 24 8.13 15.11 7.82
C GLU A 24 7.95 13.59 7.73
N GLY A 25 6.86 13.16 7.07
CA GLY A 25 6.60 11.77 6.81
C GLY A 25 7.54 11.19 5.73
N PRO A 26 7.67 9.86 5.65
CA PRO A 26 8.48 9.23 4.61
C PRO A 26 7.95 9.57 3.21
N GLN A 27 8.86 9.92 2.32
CA GLN A 27 8.56 10.17 0.91
C GLN A 27 8.47 8.86 0.15
N THR A 28 7.77 8.85 -0.98
CA THR A 28 7.62 7.66 -1.82
C THR A 28 7.94 7.97 -3.29
N GLU A 29 8.40 6.96 -4.01
CA GLU A 29 8.69 7.00 -5.43
C GLU A 29 7.90 5.89 -6.15
N PHE A 30 7.18 6.25 -7.22
CA PHE A 30 6.43 5.27 -8.01
C PHE A 30 7.38 4.28 -8.70
N VAL A 31 7.08 3.00 -8.56
CA VAL A 31 7.90 1.90 -9.11
C VAL A 31 7.21 1.23 -10.28
N MET A 32 5.98 0.78 -10.10
CA MET A 32 5.23 0.08 -11.15
C MET A 32 3.75 -0.01 -10.84
N GLN A 33 2.97 -0.22 -11.89
CA GLN A 33 1.59 -0.68 -11.83
C GLN A 33 1.51 -2.12 -12.31
N LEU A 34 0.85 -2.99 -11.55
CA LEU A 34 0.54 -4.35 -11.94
C LEU A 34 -0.96 -4.45 -12.25
N ARG A 35 -1.31 -5.08 -13.37
CA ARG A 35 -2.68 -5.43 -13.75
C ARG A 35 -2.80 -6.96 -13.65
N VAL A 36 -3.28 -7.42 -12.49
CA VAL A 36 -3.30 -8.85 -12.13
C VAL A 36 -4.62 -9.45 -12.55
N THR A 37 -4.61 -10.47 -13.39
CA THR A 37 -5.80 -11.24 -13.76
C THR A 37 -6.05 -12.35 -12.75
N LEU A 38 -7.30 -12.55 -12.41
CA LEU A 38 -7.75 -13.44 -11.35
C LEU A 38 -8.77 -14.43 -11.89
N ASP A 39 -8.78 -15.63 -11.33
CA ASP A 39 -9.86 -16.59 -11.51
C ASP A 39 -10.91 -16.49 -10.41
N ALA A 40 -11.98 -17.26 -10.53
CA ALA A 40 -13.04 -17.32 -9.53
C ALA A 40 -12.45 -17.74 -8.16
N PRO A 41 -12.77 -17.00 -7.07
CA PRO A 41 -12.33 -17.40 -5.75
C PRO A 41 -13.02 -18.67 -5.29
N TYR A 42 -12.30 -19.48 -4.50
CA TYR A 42 -12.90 -20.59 -3.76
C TYR A 42 -12.69 -20.40 -2.26
N THR A 43 -13.65 -20.87 -1.48
CA THR A 43 -13.64 -20.74 -0.03
C THR A 43 -13.36 -22.10 0.61
N VAL A 44 -12.34 -22.15 1.47
CA VAL A 44 -12.05 -23.32 2.32
C VAL A 44 -13.11 -23.45 3.43
N GLY A 45 -13.61 -22.30 3.93
CA GLY A 45 -14.62 -22.24 4.98
C GLY A 45 -14.15 -21.50 6.24
N GLU A 46 -14.95 -21.60 7.30
CA GLU A 46 -14.59 -21.08 8.61
C GLU A 46 -13.51 -21.97 9.25
N THR A 47 -12.47 -21.32 9.75
CA THR A 47 -11.34 -21.96 10.42
C THR A 47 -11.17 -21.36 11.83
N PRO A 48 -10.35 -21.96 12.73
CA PRO A 48 -10.05 -21.34 14.02
C PRO A 48 -9.45 -19.94 13.91
N HIS A 49 -8.88 -19.58 12.75
CA HIS A 49 -8.23 -18.29 12.49
C HIS A 49 -9.16 -17.28 11.80
N GLY A 50 -10.27 -17.71 11.23
CA GLY A 50 -11.23 -16.93 10.46
C GLY A 50 -11.64 -17.64 9.17
N ARG A 51 -12.40 -16.97 8.32
CA ARG A 51 -12.85 -17.49 7.03
C ARG A 51 -11.72 -17.41 6.00
N ARG A 52 -11.30 -18.58 5.51
CA ARG A 52 -10.25 -18.69 4.50
C ARG A 52 -10.84 -18.71 3.09
N THR A 53 -10.37 -17.77 2.24
CA THR A 53 -10.68 -17.72 0.81
C THR A 53 -9.37 -17.66 0.01
N VAL A 54 -9.34 -18.31 -1.14
CA VAL A 54 -8.19 -18.31 -2.05
C VAL A 54 -8.64 -17.77 -3.40
N ILE A 55 -7.90 -16.81 -3.93
CA ILE A 55 -8.14 -16.20 -5.23
C ILE A 55 -6.96 -16.53 -6.14
N PRO A 56 -7.12 -17.46 -7.11
CA PRO A 56 -6.04 -17.82 -8.02
C PRO A 56 -5.63 -16.64 -8.91
N ILE A 57 -4.32 -16.47 -9.09
CA ILE A 57 -3.71 -15.51 -10.02
C ILE A 57 -3.44 -16.24 -11.33
N THR A 58 -4.05 -15.76 -12.42
CA THR A 58 -3.96 -16.39 -13.74
C THR A 58 -2.93 -15.72 -14.65
N GLY A 59 -2.39 -14.56 -14.23
CA GLY A 59 -1.39 -13.83 -15.00
C GLY A 59 -1.60 -12.33 -14.95
N GLY A 60 -1.22 -11.65 -16.03
CA GLY A 60 -1.36 -10.21 -16.18
C GLY A 60 -0.10 -9.54 -16.69
N THR A 61 -0.04 -8.22 -16.55
CA THR A 61 1.10 -7.41 -16.98
C THR A 61 1.51 -6.43 -15.90
N PHE A 62 2.75 -5.97 -15.95
CA PHE A 62 3.19 -4.86 -15.13
C PHE A 62 4.04 -3.89 -15.93
N GLN A 63 3.99 -2.63 -15.55
CA GLN A 63 4.75 -1.55 -16.19
C GLN A 63 5.13 -0.48 -15.18
N GLY A 64 6.38 0.00 -15.27
CA GLY A 64 6.92 1.10 -14.49
C GLY A 64 8.09 1.76 -15.21
N PRO A 65 8.67 2.81 -14.61
CA PRO A 65 9.79 3.55 -15.21
C PRO A 65 11.04 2.71 -15.45
N LEU A 66 11.31 1.73 -14.58
CA LEU A 66 12.56 0.95 -14.58
C LEU A 66 12.36 -0.51 -14.97
N LEU A 67 11.11 -1.01 -15.00
CA LEU A 67 10.84 -2.42 -15.27
C LEU A 67 9.41 -2.59 -15.82
N LYS A 68 9.27 -3.56 -16.71
CA LYS A 68 7.99 -3.99 -17.29
C LYS A 68 8.05 -5.45 -17.68
N GLY A 69 6.88 -6.08 -17.87
CA GLY A 69 6.81 -7.49 -18.24
C GLY A 69 5.45 -8.12 -17.93
N THR A 70 5.47 -9.42 -17.63
CA THR A 70 4.28 -10.24 -17.41
C THR A 70 4.24 -10.83 -16.01
N ILE A 71 3.02 -11.01 -15.50
CA ILE A 71 2.74 -11.73 -14.26
C ILE A 71 2.51 -13.19 -14.64
N LEU A 72 3.14 -14.12 -13.92
CA LEU A 72 3.00 -15.54 -14.20
C LEU A 72 1.73 -16.10 -13.54
N SER A 73 1.13 -17.08 -14.18
CA SER A 73 0.07 -17.90 -13.58
C SER A 73 0.63 -18.85 -12.52
N GLY A 74 -0.24 -19.38 -11.65
CA GLY A 74 0.10 -20.37 -10.64
C GLY A 74 0.31 -19.81 -9.23
N GLY A 75 0.25 -18.47 -9.06
CA GLY A 75 0.15 -17.85 -7.75
C GLY A 75 -1.28 -17.74 -7.26
N ALA A 76 -1.46 -17.29 -6.03
CA ALA A 76 -2.77 -16.98 -5.47
C ALA A 76 -2.68 -15.91 -4.36
N ASP A 77 -3.82 -15.31 -4.03
CA ASP A 77 -4.04 -14.49 -2.84
C ASP A 77 -4.81 -15.31 -1.81
N TRP A 78 -4.16 -15.60 -0.67
CA TRP A 78 -4.71 -16.36 0.45
C TRP A 78 -5.30 -15.38 1.47
N GLN A 79 -6.59 -15.15 1.37
CA GLN A 79 -7.30 -14.22 2.26
C GLN A 79 -7.80 -14.89 3.52
N LEU A 80 -7.70 -14.17 4.64
CA LEU A 80 -8.23 -14.58 5.94
C LEU A 80 -9.11 -13.48 6.51
N ALA A 81 -10.42 -13.68 6.48
CA ALA A 81 -11.39 -12.69 6.97
C ALA A 81 -11.84 -13.00 8.40
N LYS A 82 -11.88 -11.97 9.25
CA LYS A 82 -12.42 -12.03 10.61
C LYS A 82 -13.07 -10.69 10.98
N GLY A 83 -14.38 -10.72 11.20
CA GLY A 83 -15.15 -9.49 11.46
C GLY A 83 -15.09 -8.53 10.25
N ASN A 84 -14.72 -7.29 10.50
CA ASN A 84 -14.59 -6.24 9.49
C ASN A 84 -13.19 -6.15 8.83
N ARG A 85 -12.29 -7.10 9.14
CA ARG A 85 -10.90 -7.11 8.69
C ARG A 85 -10.62 -8.38 7.88
N THR A 86 -9.92 -8.22 6.76
CA THR A 86 -9.37 -9.32 5.97
C THR A 86 -7.86 -9.11 5.81
N GLU A 87 -7.08 -10.11 6.18
CA GLU A 87 -5.68 -10.21 5.83
C GLU A 87 -5.58 -10.79 4.42
N VAL A 88 -4.74 -10.18 3.59
CA VAL A 88 -4.43 -10.65 2.24
C VAL A 88 -2.96 -11.04 2.18
N GLU A 89 -2.67 -12.13 1.48
CA GLU A 89 -1.32 -12.60 1.25
C GLU A 89 -1.22 -13.20 -0.16
N ALA A 90 -0.82 -12.35 -1.11
CA ALA A 90 -0.62 -12.80 -2.48
C ALA A 90 0.83 -13.22 -2.70
N ILE A 91 1.03 -14.46 -3.16
CA ILE A 91 2.34 -15.02 -3.50
C ILE A 91 2.32 -15.42 -4.97
N TYR A 92 3.20 -14.84 -5.77
CA TYR A 92 3.30 -15.05 -7.21
C TYR A 92 4.66 -14.61 -7.74
N SER A 93 4.92 -14.84 -9.03
CA SER A 93 6.13 -14.38 -9.68
C SER A 93 5.81 -13.55 -10.92
N ILE A 94 6.74 -12.66 -11.25
CA ILE A 94 6.71 -11.87 -12.48
C ILE A 94 7.94 -12.19 -13.33
N LYS A 95 7.84 -11.97 -14.64
CA LYS A 95 8.95 -12.07 -15.57
C LYS A 95 9.09 -10.75 -16.31
N THR A 96 10.26 -10.15 -16.25
CA THR A 96 10.58 -8.92 -16.98
C THR A 96 10.73 -9.19 -18.49
N ASP A 97 10.59 -8.16 -19.32
CA ASP A 97 10.74 -8.28 -20.78
C ASP A 97 12.14 -8.76 -21.22
N ASP A 98 13.15 -8.54 -20.40
CA ASP A 98 14.52 -9.05 -20.59
C ASP A 98 14.76 -10.42 -19.93
N GLY A 99 13.70 -11.08 -19.46
CA GLY A 99 13.70 -12.49 -19.08
C GLY A 99 14.01 -12.80 -17.62
N VAL A 100 14.18 -11.79 -16.75
CA VAL A 100 14.47 -12.00 -15.32
C VAL A 100 13.19 -12.35 -14.57
N TYR A 101 13.25 -13.40 -13.73
CA TYR A 101 12.16 -13.78 -12.84
C TYR A 101 12.33 -13.10 -11.48
N ILE A 102 11.25 -12.57 -10.94
CA ILE A 102 11.21 -11.91 -9.63
C ILE A 102 10.03 -12.51 -8.85
N HIS A 103 10.31 -13.00 -7.64
CA HIS A 103 9.28 -13.49 -6.73
C HIS A 103 8.67 -12.33 -5.94
N ILE A 104 7.36 -12.41 -5.67
CA ILE A 104 6.61 -11.40 -4.92
C ILE A 104 5.80 -12.08 -3.83
N ARG A 105 5.93 -11.56 -2.61
CA ARG A 105 5.02 -11.81 -1.50
C ARG A 105 4.41 -10.48 -1.08
N ASN A 106 3.13 -10.30 -1.37
CA ASN A 106 2.42 -9.05 -1.11
C ASN A 106 1.39 -9.25 0.01
N THR A 107 1.73 -8.82 1.21
CA THR A 107 0.85 -8.89 2.38
C THR A 107 0.12 -7.58 2.59
N GLY A 108 -1.13 -7.64 3.08
CA GLY A 108 -1.90 -6.44 3.29
C GLY A 108 -3.14 -6.62 4.13
N ILE A 109 -3.89 -5.55 4.26
CA ILE A 109 -5.12 -5.47 5.05
C ILE A 109 -6.20 -4.80 4.22
N ILE A 110 -7.37 -5.44 4.21
CA ILE A 110 -8.64 -4.82 3.86
C ILE A 110 -9.40 -4.61 5.17
N SER A 111 -9.95 -3.42 5.39
CA SER A 111 -10.91 -3.19 6.44
C SER A 111 -12.08 -2.35 5.96
N THR A 112 -13.27 -2.67 6.48
CA THR A 112 -14.49 -1.91 6.26
C THR A 112 -14.95 -1.42 7.62
N ASP A 113 -15.02 -0.11 7.80
CA ASP A 113 -15.39 0.52 9.04
C ASP A 113 -16.28 1.73 8.78
N LYS A 114 -16.53 2.51 9.79
CA LYS A 114 -17.19 3.81 9.66
C LYS A 114 -16.18 4.91 9.98
N ASP A 115 -16.25 6.00 9.23
CA ASP A 115 -15.49 7.21 9.54
C ASP A 115 -16.06 7.90 10.79
N ALA A 116 -15.43 9.00 11.22
CA ALA A 116 -15.87 9.77 12.39
C ALA A 116 -17.30 10.35 12.24
N GLN A 117 -17.83 10.42 11.03
CA GLN A 117 -19.18 10.88 10.71
C GLN A 117 -20.18 9.73 10.56
N GLY A 118 -19.72 8.47 10.70
CA GLY A 118 -20.54 7.27 10.59
C GLY A 118 -20.76 6.76 9.17
N ASN A 119 -20.10 7.32 8.16
CA ASN A 119 -20.17 6.85 6.77
C ASN A 119 -19.30 5.60 6.57
N PRO A 120 -19.65 4.70 5.63
CA PRO A 120 -18.82 3.56 5.29
C PRO A 120 -17.41 4.00 4.85
N SER A 121 -16.40 3.42 5.47
CA SER A 121 -14.99 3.62 5.15
C SER A 121 -14.37 2.32 4.65
N PHE A 122 -13.63 2.39 3.56
CA PHE A 122 -12.92 1.24 2.97
C PHE A 122 -11.43 1.53 2.93
N TYR A 123 -10.67 0.62 3.51
CA TYR A 123 -9.20 0.68 3.51
C TYR A 123 -8.65 -0.58 2.85
N PHE A 124 -7.75 -0.43 1.87
CA PHE A 124 -7.00 -1.52 1.30
C PHE A 124 -5.57 -1.06 0.99
N ARG A 125 -4.59 -1.56 1.74
CA ARG A 125 -3.16 -1.29 1.53
C ARG A 125 -2.35 -2.55 1.75
N CYS A 126 -1.27 -2.66 0.97
CA CYS A 126 -0.34 -3.79 1.04
C CYS A 126 1.10 -3.30 1.12
N ALA A 127 1.98 -4.22 1.52
CA ALA A 127 3.42 -4.02 1.60
C ALA A 127 4.13 -5.18 0.88
N PRO A 128 4.35 -5.09 -0.44
CA PRO A 128 5.01 -6.15 -1.19
C PRO A 128 6.49 -6.26 -0.84
N LYS A 129 6.95 -7.49 -0.72
CA LYS A 129 8.36 -7.87 -0.72
C LYS A 129 8.71 -8.51 -2.06
N PHE A 130 9.90 -8.19 -2.56
CA PHE A 130 10.43 -8.72 -3.81
C PHE A 130 11.67 -9.56 -3.53
N GLU A 131 11.86 -10.61 -4.32
CA GLU A 131 13.10 -11.40 -4.38
C GLU A 131 13.53 -11.45 -5.84
N ALA A 132 14.53 -10.64 -6.17
CA ALA A 132 15.16 -10.59 -7.50
C ALA A 132 16.55 -11.24 -7.42
N PRO A 133 17.07 -11.85 -8.52
CA PRO A 133 18.43 -12.37 -8.54
C PRO A 133 19.46 -11.28 -8.21
N GLU A 134 20.43 -11.59 -7.37
CA GLU A 134 21.44 -10.63 -6.88
C GLU A 134 22.34 -10.09 -7.98
N ASP A 135 22.57 -10.87 -9.04
CA ASP A 135 23.33 -10.51 -10.22
C ASP A 135 22.54 -9.75 -11.28
N SER A 136 21.24 -9.52 -11.06
CA SER A 136 20.39 -8.78 -11.97
C SER A 136 20.38 -7.28 -11.68
N LYS A 137 20.09 -6.48 -12.70
CA LYS A 137 19.86 -5.03 -12.53
C LYS A 137 18.65 -4.69 -11.63
N TYR A 138 17.88 -5.69 -11.24
CA TYR A 138 16.71 -5.57 -10.37
C TYR A 138 17.00 -5.90 -8.91
N ALA A 139 18.23 -6.24 -8.54
CA ALA A 139 18.65 -6.57 -7.17
C ALA A 139 18.32 -5.46 -6.14
N TRP A 140 18.17 -4.22 -6.58
CA TRP A 140 17.75 -3.10 -5.73
C TRP A 140 16.37 -3.31 -5.10
N LEU A 141 15.49 -4.13 -5.71
CA LEU A 141 14.19 -4.49 -5.15
C LEU A 141 14.31 -5.26 -3.82
N ASN A 142 15.41 -5.98 -3.62
CA ASN A 142 15.65 -6.75 -2.39
C ASN A 142 15.95 -5.87 -1.18
N ASN A 143 16.39 -4.63 -1.42
CA ASN A 143 16.97 -3.73 -0.42
C ASN A 143 16.12 -2.49 -0.15
N ALA A 144 14.80 -2.55 -0.36
CA ALA A 144 13.89 -1.44 -0.14
C ALA A 144 12.57 -1.90 0.47
N LEU A 145 11.87 -0.97 1.11
CA LEU A 145 10.49 -1.15 1.55
C LEU A 145 9.54 -0.58 0.50
N PHE A 146 8.41 -1.26 0.32
CA PHE A 146 7.41 -0.87 -0.66
C PHE A 146 6.02 -0.78 -0.02
N LEU A 147 5.22 0.14 -0.55
CA LEU A 147 3.80 0.26 -0.27
C LEU A 147 3.01 0.01 -1.55
N CYS A 148 1.85 -0.57 -1.41
CA CYS A 148 0.96 -0.85 -2.52
C CYS A 148 -0.46 -0.38 -2.21
N ALA A 149 -1.07 0.31 -3.17
CA ALA A 149 -2.48 0.68 -3.13
C ALA A 149 -3.24 -0.09 -4.21
N PRO A 150 -3.95 -1.16 -3.83
CA PRO A 150 -4.83 -1.88 -4.73
C PRO A 150 -6.06 -1.05 -5.10
N SER A 151 -6.54 -1.22 -6.33
CA SER A 151 -7.78 -0.62 -6.82
C SER A 151 -8.48 -1.55 -7.80
N PHE A 152 -9.79 -1.39 -7.93
CA PHE A 152 -10.60 -2.06 -8.94
C PHE A 152 -10.90 -1.08 -10.06
N SER A 153 -10.88 -1.55 -11.30
CA SER A 153 -11.17 -0.74 -12.48
C SER A 153 -12.35 -1.36 -13.24
N ALA A 154 -13.28 -0.53 -13.70
CA ALA A 154 -14.47 -1.00 -14.41
C ALA A 154 -14.15 -1.62 -15.78
N ASP A 155 -13.01 -1.24 -16.37
CA ASP A 155 -12.53 -1.71 -17.68
C ASP A 155 -11.59 -2.91 -17.60
N PHE A 156 -11.31 -3.41 -16.38
CA PHE A 156 -10.37 -4.50 -16.17
C PHE A 156 -10.91 -5.56 -15.21
N LYS A 157 -11.04 -6.80 -15.72
CA LYS A 157 -11.45 -7.96 -14.91
C LYS A 157 -10.27 -8.50 -14.12
N GLY A 158 -10.03 -7.93 -12.93
CA GLY A 158 -8.90 -8.26 -12.06
C GLY A 158 -8.66 -7.16 -11.04
N ILE A 159 -7.42 -7.05 -10.57
CA ILE A 159 -7.00 -6.03 -9.62
C ILE A 159 -5.82 -5.23 -10.17
N VAL A 160 -5.84 -3.92 -9.96
CA VAL A 160 -4.74 -3.00 -10.31
C VAL A 160 -3.98 -2.66 -9.04
N LEU A 161 -2.68 -2.89 -9.04
CA LEU A 161 -1.79 -2.65 -7.91
C LEU A 161 -0.80 -1.55 -8.29
N ASN A 162 -0.87 -0.39 -7.63
CA ASN A 162 0.13 0.66 -7.77
C ASN A 162 1.15 0.50 -6.64
N VAL A 163 2.44 0.45 -6.98
CA VAL A 163 3.53 0.17 -6.06
C VAL A 163 4.49 1.35 -6.00
N TRP A 164 4.82 1.75 -4.78
CA TRP A 164 5.81 2.80 -4.47
C TRP A 164 6.88 2.26 -3.55
N LYS A 165 8.12 2.69 -3.80
CA LYS A 165 9.25 2.53 -2.89
C LYS A 165 9.21 3.63 -1.84
N VAL A 166 9.46 3.29 -0.58
CA VAL A 166 9.68 4.25 0.52
C VAL A 166 11.11 4.76 0.43
N LYS A 167 11.27 6.09 0.54
CA LYS A 167 12.58 6.79 0.56
C LYS A 167 13.01 7.11 1.97
#